data_ac023f8463e9ec2490e72fc4902e1039
#
_entry.id   ac023f8463e9ec2490e72fc4902e1039
#
_cell.length_a   1.000
_cell.length_b   1.000
_cell.length_c   1.000
_cell.angle_alpha   90.00
_cell.angle_beta   90.00
_cell.angle_gamma   90.00
#
_symmetry.space_group_name_H-M   'P 1'
#
loop_
_entity.id
_entity.type
_entity.pdbx_description
1 polymer ?
#
loop_
_entity_poly.entity_id
_entity_poly.type
_entity_poly.pdbx_seq_one_letter_code
_entity_poly.pdbx_strand_id
1 'polypeptide(L)'
;MTFCLDSIIIKPEDGVEIKNAIILLHGYGGDGKDISMLSLNWKRHMPNTVFICPNGHEACAINPSGYQWFDLTKEDSDYILEQSIKAEEVLKKFINEIKQEFKLSNNQIC
;
A
#
# COMPACT_ATOMS: atom_id res chain seq x y z
N MET A 1 -3.46 15.66 -0.99
CA MET A 1 -2.05 15.29 -1.10
C MET A 1 -1.84 14.13 -2.06
N THR A 2 -0.76 14.17 -2.84
CA THR A 2 -0.47 13.14 -3.81
C THR A 2 0.72 12.28 -3.36
N PHE A 3 0.50 10.97 -3.24
CA PHE A 3 1.57 10.02 -2.98
C PHE A 3 2.15 9.49 -4.29
N CYS A 4 3.33 8.87 -4.23
CA CYS A 4 3.95 8.27 -5.42
C CYS A 4 3.21 7.05 -5.95
N LEU A 5 2.33 6.45 -5.15
CA LEU A 5 1.44 5.36 -5.57
C LEU A 5 -0.01 5.80 -5.41
N ASP A 6 -0.84 5.50 -6.40
CA ASP A 6 -2.29 5.70 -6.27
C ASP A 6 -2.82 4.81 -5.15
N SER A 7 -3.62 5.39 -4.26
CA SER A 7 -4.02 4.70 -3.03
C SER A 7 -5.47 4.96 -2.68
N ILE A 8 -6.08 3.95 -2.07
CA ILE A 8 -7.34 4.13 -1.33
C ILE A 8 -6.95 4.42 0.12
N ILE A 9 -7.44 5.52 0.67
CA ILE A 9 -7.13 5.92 2.04
C ILE A 9 -8.43 5.93 2.84
N ILE A 10 -8.46 5.14 3.91
CA ILE A 10 -9.61 5.03 4.80
C ILE A 10 -9.21 5.61 6.14
N LYS A 11 -9.72 6.82 6.41
CA LYS A 11 -9.41 7.56 7.63
C LYS A 11 -10.34 7.17 8.77
N PRO A 12 -9.92 7.43 10.03
CA PRO A 12 -10.84 7.33 11.17
C PRO A 12 -12.01 8.31 11.02
N GLU A 13 -12.99 8.20 11.90
CA GLU A 13 -14.11 9.15 11.94
C GLU A 13 -13.60 10.56 12.20
N ASP A 14 -14.41 11.55 11.79
CA ASP A 14 -14.05 12.97 11.95
C ASP A 14 -13.78 13.29 13.43
N GLY A 15 -12.72 14.07 13.64
CA GLY A 15 -12.33 14.49 14.98
C GLY A 15 -11.51 13.47 15.75
N VAL A 16 -11.31 12.27 15.21
CA VAL A 16 -10.47 11.24 15.85
C VAL A 16 -9.01 11.41 15.42
N GLU A 17 -8.11 11.45 16.40
CA GLU A 17 -6.68 11.56 16.13
C GLU A 17 -6.13 10.28 15.49
N ILE A 18 -5.32 10.43 14.44
CA ILE A 18 -4.63 9.32 13.80
C ILE A 18 -3.34 9.04 14.56
N LYS A 19 -3.27 7.86 15.19
CA LYS A 19 -2.09 7.43 15.96
C LYS A 19 -1.30 6.33 15.27
N ASN A 20 -1.93 5.61 14.35
CA ASN A 20 -1.31 4.47 13.66
C ASN A 20 -1.72 4.45 12.20
N ALA A 21 -0.89 3.84 11.36
CA ALA A 21 -1.20 3.58 9.97
C ALA A 21 -0.97 2.11 9.65
N ILE A 22 -1.88 1.50 8.93
CA ILE A 22 -1.72 0.16 8.39
C ILE A 22 -1.73 0.27 6.87
N ILE A 23 -0.67 -0.24 6.25
CA ILE A 23 -0.52 -0.27 4.81
C ILE A 23 -0.86 -1.66 4.33
N LEU A 24 -1.91 -1.78 3.50
CA LEU A 24 -2.37 -3.05 2.96
C LEU A 24 -1.90 -3.18 1.52
N LEU A 25 -1.04 -4.17 1.26
CA LEU A 25 -0.49 -4.43 -0.06
C LEU A 25 -1.26 -5.57 -0.73
N HIS A 26 -1.78 -5.31 -1.93
CA HIS A 26 -2.53 -6.32 -2.68
C HIS A 26 -1.61 -7.38 -3.29
N GLY A 27 -2.20 -8.51 -3.69
CA GLY A 27 -1.48 -9.55 -4.40
C GLY A 27 -1.37 -9.29 -5.90
N TYR A 28 -0.75 -10.23 -6.62
CA TYR A 28 -0.54 -10.14 -8.07
C TYR A 28 -1.88 -10.08 -8.81
N GLY A 29 -2.03 -9.07 -9.65
CA GLY A 29 -3.27 -8.87 -10.41
C GLY A 29 -4.40 -8.19 -9.66
N GLY A 30 -4.18 -7.85 -8.36
CA GLY A 30 -5.17 -7.15 -7.55
C GLY A 30 -5.01 -5.63 -7.61
N ASP A 31 -5.65 -4.95 -6.69
CA ASP A 31 -5.55 -3.50 -6.55
C ASP A 31 -5.82 -3.07 -5.10
N GLY A 32 -5.58 -1.79 -4.83
CA GLY A 32 -5.82 -1.22 -3.50
C GLY A 32 -7.29 -1.24 -3.12
N LYS A 33 -8.19 -1.11 -4.07
CA LYS A 33 -9.62 -1.13 -3.81
C LYS A 33 -10.06 -2.48 -3.26
N ASP A 34 -9.60 -3.59 -3.85
CA ASP A 34 -9.95 -4.92 -3.39
C ASP A 34 -9.41 -5.19 -1.99
N ILE A 35 -8.13 -4.88 -1.76
CA ILE A 35 -7.53 -5.13 -0.45
C ILE A 35 -8.13 -4.22 0.63
N SER A 36 -8.66 -3.05 0.27
CA SER A 36 -9.26 -2.13 1.22
C SER A 36 -10.50 -2.70 1.90
N MET A 37 -11.11 -3.73 1.31
CA MET A 37 -12.26 -4.41 1.92
C MET A 37 -11.93 -4.99 3.29
N LEU A 38 -10.69 -5.37 3.53
CA LEU A 38 -10.25 -5.87 4.84
C LEU A 38 -10.35 -4.80 5.92
N SER A 39 -10.12 -3.55 5.57
CA SER A 39 -10.16 -2.45 6.54
C SER A 39 -11.57 -2.22 7.10
N LEU A 40 -12.60 -2.55 6.34
CA LEU A 40 -13.98 -2.38 6.78
C LEU A 40 -14.29 -3.25 7.99
N ASN A 41 -13.67 -4.44 8.08
CA ASN A 41 -13.84 -5.34 9.22
C ASN A 41 -13.01 -4.89 10.42
N TRP A 42 -11.89 -4.20 10.20
CA TRP A 42 -10.95 -3.84 11.26
C TRP A 42 -11.17 -2.43 11.82
N LYS A 43 -11.75 -1.55 11.03
CA LYS A 43 -11.86 -0.12 11.36
C LYS A 43 -12.52 0.14 12.71
N ARG A 44 -13.62 -0.56 13.02
CA ARG A 44 -14.34 -0.35 14.26
C ARG A 44 -13.57 -0.80 15.50
N HIS A 45 -12.57 -1.69 15.31
CA HIS A 45 -11.72 -2.19 16.39
C HIS A 45 -10.42 -1.40 16.51
N MET A 46 -10.17 -0.51 15.57
CA MET A 46 -8.93 0.27 15.48
C MET A 46 -9.26 1.75 15.16
N PRO A 47 -9.91 2.44 16.11
CA PRO A 47 -10.51 3.76 15.84
C PRO A 47 -9.50 4.88 15.57
N ASN A 48 -8.23 4.71 15.94
CA ASN A 48 -7.18 5.72 15.72
C ASN A 48 -6.24 5.35 14.57
N THR A 49 -6.67 4.46 13.68
CA THR A 49 -5.84 3.94 12.61
C THR A 49 -6.33 4.44 11.26
N VAL A 50 -5.40 4.92 10.42
CA VAL A 50 -5.65 5.17 9.01
C VAL A 50 -5.18 3.94 8.21
N PHE A 51 -6.03 3.47 7.29
CA PHE A 51 -5.70 2.34 6.40
C PHE A 51 -5.34 2.91 5.03
N ILE A 52 -4.19 2.50 4.51
CA ILE A 52 -3.67 2.99 3.24
C ILE A 52 -3.42 1.80 2.34
N CYS A 53 -4.10 1.77 1.20
CA CYS A 53 -4.12 0.62 0.29
C CYS A 53 -3.63 1.08 -1.09
N PRO A 54 -2.30 1.05 -1.33
CA PRO A 54 -1.78 1.49 -2.61
C PRO A 54 -1.95 0.45 -3.70
N ASN A 55 -2.06 0.92 -4.95
CA ASN A 55 -1.90 0.09 -6.12
C ASN A 55 -0.42 -0.13 -6.38
N GLY A 56 -0.06 -1.30 -6.90
CA GLY A 56 1.31 -1.54 -7.34
C GLY A 56 1.74 -0.52 -8.39
N HIS A 57 3.04 -0.33 -8.56
CA HIS A 57 3.58 0.70 -9.45
C HIS A 57 3.53 0.34 -10.94
N GLU A 58 3.11 -0.89 -11.28
CA GLU A 58 3.00 -1.35 -12.67
C GLU A 58 1.62 -1.95 -12.91
N ALA A 59 1.11 -1.82 -14.16
CA ALA A 59 -0.07 -2.56 -14.57
C ALA A 59 0.27 -4.05 -14.67
N CYS A 60 -0.66 -4.93 -14.28
CA CYS A 60 -0.41 -6.37 -14.30
C CYS A 60 -0.34 -6.91 -15.72
N ALA A 61 0.66 -7.74 -16.01
CA ALA A 61 0.86 -8.32 -17.34
C ALA A 61 -0.28 -9.23 -17.78
N ILE A 62 -0.90 -9.96 -16.85
CA ILE A 62 -1.97 -10.91 -17.17
C ILE A 62 -3.37 -10.39 -16.83
N ASN A 63 -3.47 -9.26 -16.15
CA ASN A 63 -4.74 -8.62 -15.82
C ASN A 63 -4.60 -7.10 -15.96
N PRO A 64 -4.84 -6.54 -17.15
CA PRO A 64 -4.62 -5.11 -17.40
C PRO A 64 -5.43 -4.16 -16.51
N SER A 65 -6.50 -4.62 -15.89
CA SER A 65 -7.28 -3.81 -14.96
C SER A 65 -6.75 -3.86 -13.52
N GLY A 66 -5.77 -4.74 -13.25
CA GLY A 66 -5.11 -4.84 -11.94
C GLY A 66 -3.67 -4.35 -12.00
N TYR A 67 -2.95 -4.53 -10.90
CA TYR A 67 -1.59 -4.05 -10.73
C TYR A 67 -0.65 -5.15 -10.26
N GLN A 68 0.65 -4.89 -10.35
CA GLN A 68 1.69 -5.81 -9.93
C GLN A 68 2.84 -5.03 -9.29
N TRP A 69 3.59 -5.71 -8.44
CA TRP A 69 4.84 -5.18 -7.90
C TRP A 69 6.02 -5.55 -8.79
N PHE A 70 5.92 -6.69 -9.45
CA PHE A 70 6.75 -7.11 -10.59
C PHE A 70 6.08 -8.28 -11.29
N ASP A 71 6.55 -8.61 -12.49
CA ASP A 71 5.91 -9.64 -13.34
C ASP A 71 6.27 -11.04 -12.86
N LEU A 72 5.29 -11.75 -12.29
CA LEU A 72 5.47 -13.12 -11.78
C LEU A 72 5.49 -14.18 -12.88
N THR A 73 5.18 -13.81 -14.13
CA THR A 73 5.25 -14.77 -15.24
C THR A 73 6.67 -15.00 -15.72
N LYS A 74 7.63 -14.18 -15.31
CA LYS A 74 9.04 -14.34 -15.65
C LYS A 74 9.75 -15.12 -14.56
N GLU A 75 10.46 -16.18 -14.97
CA GLU A 75 11.17 -17.08 -14.04
C GLU A 75 12.66 -16.78 -13.92
N ASP A 76 13.14 -15.68 -14.51
CA ASP A 76 14.53 -15.26 -14.45
C ASP A 76 14.86 -14.73 -13.06
N SER A 77 15.80 -15.40 -12.36
CA SER A 77 16.19 -15.02 -11.01
C SER A 77 16.82 -13.63 -10.93
N ASP A 78 17.53 -13.20 -11.95
CA ASP A 78 18.13 -11.87 -12.01
C ASP A 78 17.05 -10.78 -12.14
N TYR A 79 16.04 -11.05 -12.96
CA TYR A 79 14.89 -10.17 -13.10
C TYR A 79 14.13 -10.04 -11.77
N ILE A 80 13.85 -11.17 -11.11
CA ILE A 80 13.12 -11.18 -9.84
C ILE A 80 13.88 -10.38 -8.78
N LEU A 81 15.18 -10.58 -8.67
CA LEU A 81 16.01 -9.85 -7.71
C LEU A 81 16.00 -8.35 -8.00
N GLU A 82 16.22 -7.95 -9.24
CA GLU A 82 16.25 -6.55 -9.64
C GLU A 82 14.91 -5.86 -9.40
N GLN A 83 13.82 -6.51 -9.78
CA GLN A 83 12.49 -5.91 -9.64
C GLN A 83 12.00 -5.90 -8.19
N SER A 84 12.40 -6.85 -7.36
CA SER A 84 12.06 -6.83 -5.95
C SER A 84 12.79 -5.68 -5.22
N ILE A 85 14.03 -5.39 -5.60
CA ILE A 85 14.76 -4.23 -5.08
C ILE A 85 14.05 -2.93 -5.49
N LYS A 86 13.62 -2.83 -6.74
CA LYS A 86 12.89 -1.67 -7.24
C LYS A 86 11.57 -1.47 -6.50
N ALA A 87 10.81 -2.55 -6.29
CA ALA A 87 9.56 -2.48 -5.54
C ALA A 87 9.80 -2.02 -4.10
N GLU A 88 10.86 -2.52 -3.46
CA GLU A 88 11.24 -2.10 -2.12
C GLU A 88 11.56 -0.61 -2.06
N GLU A 89 12.30 -0.10 -3.02
CA GLU A 89 12.63 1.34 -3.08
C GLU A 89 11.38 2.21 -3.23
N VAL A 90 10.45 1.80 -4.09
CA VAL A 90 9.17 2.51 -4.28
C VAL A 90 8.38 2.51 -2.97
N LEU A 91 8.31 1.37 -2.28
CA LEU A 91 7.58 1.26 -1.02
C LEU A 91 8.25 2.07 0.09
N LYS A 92 9.57 2.12 0.15
CA LYS A 92 10.27 2.97 1.12
C LYS A 92 9.93 4.45 0.92
N LYS A 93 9.92 4.91 -0.31
CA LYS A 93 9.53 6.27 -0.62
C LYS A 93 8.08 6.54 -0.21
N PHE A 94 7.18 5.61 -0.52
CA PHE A 94 5.77 5.71 -0.17
C PHE A 94 5.56 5.78 1.34
N ILE A 95 6.25 4.92 2.09
CA ILE A 95 6.19 4.91 3.56
C ILE A 95 6.68 6.23 4.14
N ASN A 96 7.75 6.80 3.59
CA ASN A 96 8.24 8.10 4.04
C ASN A 96 7.22 9.22 3.78
N GLU A 97 6.52 9.17 2.66
CA GLU A 97 5.45 10.12 2.36
C GLU A 97 4.31 10.02 3.37
N ILE A 98 3.95 8.80 3.76
CA ILE A 98 2.91 8.55 4.77
C ILE A 98 3.35 9.08 6.14
N LYS A 99 4.59 8.83 6.53
CA LYS A 99 5.14 9.33 7.80
C LYS A 99 5.07 10.86 7.87
N GLN A 100 5.38 11.52 6.78
CA GLN A 100 5.32 12.98 6.71
C GLN A 100 3.89 13.51 6.72
N GLU A 101 3.00 12.89 5.95
CA GLU A 101 1.60 13.34 5.85
C GLU A 101 0.87 13.21 7.18
N PHE A 102 1.02 12.09 7.86
CA PHE A 102 0.29 11.82 9.11
C PHE A 102 1.14 12.05 10.36
N LYS A 103 2.38 12.49 10.20
CA LYS A 103 3.31 12.77 11.32
C LYS A 103 3.49 11.57 12.24
N LEU A 104 3.77 10.41 11.64
CA LEU A 104 3.94 9.14 12.35
C LEU A 104 5.41 8.70 12.34
N SER A 105 5.79 7.96 13.36
CA SER A 105 7.11 7.33 13.46
C SER A 105 7.04 5.87 12.98
N ASN A 106 8.20 5.23 12.82
CA ASN A 106 8.27 3.86 12.30
C ASN A 106 7.47 2.85 13.13
N ASN A 107 7.42 3.02 14.45
CA ASN A 107 6.69 2.09 15.33
C ASN A 107 5.17 2.30 15.31
N GLN A 108 4.68 3.29 14.59
CA GLN A 108 3.25 3.56 14.42
C GLN A 108 2.74 3.11 13.05
N ILE A 109 3.58 2.52 12.22
CA ILE A 109 3.24 2.06 10.86
C ILE A 109 3.44 0.55 10.77
N CYS A 110 2.42 -0.11 10.26
CA CYS A 110 2.45 -1.55 10.03
C CYS A 110 2.16 -1.89 8.55
#